data_86abb392e9b364f2daf814247ebe71b6
#
_entry.id   86abb392e9b364f2daf814247ebe71b6
#
_cell.length_a   1.000
_cell.length_b   1.000
_cell.length_c   1.000
_cell.angle_alpha   90.00
_cell.angle_beta   90.00
_cell.angle_gamma   90.00
#
_symmetry.space_group_name_H-M   'P 1'
#
loop_
_entity.id
_entity.type
_entity.pdbx_description
1 polymer ?
#
loop_
_entity_poly.entity_id
_entity_poly.type
_entity_poly.pdbx_seq_one_letter_code
_entity_poly.pdbx_strand_id
1 'polypeptide(L)'
;MDTETIASTVLNEEQLSLDLIEAQYALMNTRDQSNAKSLVILVSGIELAGKGEAVKQLREWVDPRFLYVKADPPHLFNLKQPFWQPYTRFVPAEGQIMVWFGNWYGDLLATAMHASKPLDDTLFDEYVNNMRAFEQDLKNNNVDVLKVWFDLSWKSLQKRLDDMDPSEVHWHKLHGLDWRNKKQYDTLQKLRTRFTDDWQIIDGEDEDLRNHNFAQAILTALRHCPEHEKKAALKWQQAPIPDILTQFEAPQAEDANYKAELKKLTKQVADAIRCDDRKVVIAF
;
A
#
# COMPACT_ATOMS: atom_id res chain seq x y z
N MET A 1 -18.13 -38.36 11.87
CA MET A 1 -18.09 -37.06 11.16
C MET A 1 -17.41 -37.35 9.86
N ASP A 2 -18.22 -37.31 8.83
CA ASP A 2 -17.95 -37.95 7.55
C ASP A 2 -16.82 -37.32 6.76
N THR A 3 -15.91 -38.14 6.28
CA THR A 3 -14.80 -37.80 5.38
C THR A 3 -15.28 -37.17 4.06
N GLU A 4 -16.57 -37.23 3.75
CA GLU A 4 -17.19 -36.59 2.59
C GLU A 4 -17.42 -35.08 2.78
N THR A 5 -17.53 -34.57 4.01
CA THR A 5 -17.73 -33.13 4.25
C THR A 5 -16.42 -32.33 4.13
N ILE A 6 -15.28 -32.99 4.24
CA ILE A 6 -13.95 -32.37 4.04
C ILE A 6 -13.59 -32.32 2.55
N ALA A 7 -14.07 -33.26 1.75
CA ALA A 7 -13.83 -33.31 0.31
C ALA A 7 -14.63 -32.28 -0.52
N SER A 8 -15.66 -31.67 0.06
CA SER A 8 -16.47 -30.64 -0.64
C SER A 8 -15.89 -29.21 -0.56
N THR A 9 -14.84 -29.03 0.20
CA THR A 9 -14.01 -27.81 0.18
C THR A 9 -12.71 -28.07 -0.56
N VAL A 10 -12.77 -28.79 -1.67
CA VAL A 10 -11.72 -28.69 -2.68
C VAL A 10 -11.79 -27.26 -3.15
N LEU A 11 -10.80 -26.49 -2.70
CA LEU A 11 -10.57 -25.12 -3.09
C LEU A 11 -10.59 -25.12 -4.62
N ASN A 12 -11.67 -24.61 -5.24
CA ASN A 12 -11.73 -24.56 -6.68
C ASN A 12 -10.85 -23.39 -7.14
N GLU A 13 -9.54 -23.63 -7.15
CA GLU A 13 -8.52 -22.64 -7.51
C GLU A 13 -8.74 -22.11 -8.93
N GLU A 14 -9.16 -22.97 -9.85
CA GLU A 14 -9.47 -22.55 -11.23
C GLU A 14 -10.60 -21.51 -11.25
N GLN A 15 -11.69 -21.76 -10.52
CA GLN A 15 -12.79 -20.83 -10.44
C GLN A 15 -12.38 -19.53 -9.72
N LEU A 16 -11.62 -19.64 -8.64
CA LEU A 16 -11.12 -18.47 -7.91
C LEU A 16 -10.20 -17.60 -8.78
N SER A 17 -9.33 -18.23 -9.57
CA SER A 17 -8.45 -17.53 -10.52
C SER A 17 -9.27 -16.81 -11.60
N LEU A 18 -10.27 -17.47 -12.18
CA LEU A 18 -11.16 -16.85 -13.16
C LEU A 18 -11.92 -15.67 -12.57
N ASP A 19 -12.48 -15.82 -11.39
CA ASP A 19 -13.22 -14.78 -10.67
C ASP A 19 -12.31 -13.57 -10.35
N LEU A 20 -11.05 -13.81 -9.97
CA LEU A 20 -10.06 -12.76 -9.71
C LEU A 20 -9.70 -11.99 -10.97
N ILE A 21 -9.44 -12.69 -12.08
CA ILE A 21 -9.16 -12.07 -13.39
C ILE A 21 -10.35 -11.22 -13.82
N GLU A 22 -11.57 -11.75 -13.73
CA GLU A 22 -12.79 -11.02 -14.09
C GLU A 22 -12.95 -9.76 -13.24
N ALA A 23 -12.78 -9.86 -11.93
CA ALA A 23 -12.88 -8.72 -11.02
C ALA A 23 -11.75 -7.69 -11.26
N GLN A 24 -10.54 -8.14 -11.60
CA GLN A 24 -9.42 -7.26 -11.96
C GLN A 24 -9.72 -6.50 -13.27
N TYR A 25 -10.25 -7.16 -14.29
CA TYR A 25 -10.64 -6.50 -15.53
C TYR A 25 -11.84 -5.56 -15.34
N ALA A 26 -12.77 -5.89 -14.44
CA ALA A 26 -13.84 -4.99 -14.06
C ALA A 26 -13.29 -3.69 -13.44
N LEU A 27 -12.32 -3.79 -12.53
CA LEU A 27 -11.61 -2.63 -11.98
C LEU A 27 -10.89 -1.83 -13.07
N MET A 28 -10.14 -2.50 -13.95
CA MET A 28 -9.43 -1.86 -15.06
C MET A 28 -10.39 -1.11 -16.02
N ASN A 29 -11.55 -1.67 -16.29
CA ASN A 29 -12.54 -1.07 -17.17
C ASN A 29 -13.18 0.20 -16.58
N THR A 30 -12.95 0.53 -15.31
CA THR A 30 -13.36 1.82 -14.72
C THR A 30 -12.41 2.95 -15.09
N ARG A 31 -11.23 2.65 -15.64
CA ARG A 31 -10.24 3.66 -16.06
C ARG A 31 -10.90 4.67 -17.02
N ASP A 32 -10.51 5.91 -16.86
CA ASP A 32 -11.07 7.04 -17.64
C ASP A 32 -12.56 7.31 -17.40
N GLN A 33 -13.16 6.68 -16.39
CA GLN A 33 -14.53 6.96 -15.96
C GLN A 33 -14.52 7.88 -14.73
N SER A 34 -15.62 8.57 -14.50
CA SER A 34 -15.75 9.46 -13.33
C SER A 34 -15.73 8.72 -11.98
N ASN A 35 -15.86 7.41 -11.99
CA ASN A 35 -15.82 6.50 -10.85
C ASN A 35 -14.62 5.54 -10.90
N ALA A 36 -13.60 5.88 -11.68
CA ALA A 36 -12.37 5.09 -11.75
C ALA A 36 -11.79 4.85 -10.35
N LYS A 37 -11.35 3.62 -10.11
CA LYS A 37 -10.84 3.17 -8.82
C LYS A 37 -9.50 2.48 -8.94
N SER A 38 -8.82 2.36 -7.82
CA SER A 38 -7.63 1.51 -7.67
C SER A 38 -7.66 0.83 -6.31
N LEU A 39 -6.88 -0.23 -6.16
CA LEU A 39 -6.81 -1.00 -4.92
C LEU A 39 -5.37 -1.05 -4.41
N VAL A 40 -5.19 -0.67 -3.14
CA VAL A 40 -3.96 -0.88 -2.38
C VAL A 40 -4.17 -2.04 -1.43
N ILE A 41 -3.26 -3.00 -1.42
CA ILE A 41 -3.26 -4.16 -0.52
C ILE A 41 -2.05 -4.04 0.39
N LEU A 42 -2.28 -3.79 1.68
CA LEU A 42 -1.24 -3.78 2.68
C LEU A 42 -1.03 -5.20 3.20
N VAL A 43 0.16 -5.74 2.98
CA VAL A 43 0.54 -7.07 3.46
C VAL A 43 1.50 -6.92 4.62
N SER A 44 1.06 -7.37 5.79
CA SER A 44 1.85 -7.42 7.03
C SER A 44 1.71 -8.79 7.69
N GLY A 45 2.42 -9.01 8.77
CA GLY A 45 2.27 -10.26 9.52
C GLY A 45 3.57 -10.81 10.06
N ILE A 46 3.45 -11.98 10.68
CA ILE A 46 4.57 -12.71 11.27
C ILE A 46 5.55 -13.15 10.16
N GLU A 47 6.82 -13.20 10.50
CA GLU A 47 7.82 -13.72 9.59
C GLU A 47 7.57 -15.22 9.32
N LEU A 48 7.91 -15.67 8.11
CA LEU A 48 7.64 -17.05 7.65
C LEU A 48 6.16 -17.48 7.65
N ALA A 49 5.23 -16.53 7.78
CA ALA A 49 3.81 -16.83 7.67
C ALA A 49 3.34 -17.03 6.20
N GLY A 50 4.25 -17.03 5.24
CA GLY A 50 3.95 -17.32 3.83
C GLY A 50 3.44 -16.14 3.03
N LYS A 51 3.74 -14.92 3.45
CA LYS A 51 3.33 -13.68 2.74
C LYS A 51 3.83 -13.64 1.29
N GLY A 52 5.12 -13.98 1.09
CA GLY A 52 5.78 -13.96 -0.21
C GLY A 52 5.18 -14.98 -1.18
N GLU A 53 4.96 -16.20 -0.68
CA GLU A 53 4.36 -17.30 -1.42
C GLU A 53 2.93 -16.96 -1.85
N ALA A 54 2.11 -16.41 -0.93
CA ALA A 54 0.73 -16.02 -1.23
C ALA A 54 0.67 -14.93 -2.31
N VAL A 55 1.56 -13.94 -2.28
CA VAL A 55 1.61 -12.91 -3.32
C VAL A 55 2.19 -13.44 -4.62
N LYS A 56 3.13 -14.40 -4.58
CA LYS A 56 3.60 -15.11 -5.77
C LYS A 56 2.44 -15.85 -6.43
N GLN A 57 1.69 -16.62 -5.66
CA GLN A 57 0.52 -17.36 -6.16
C GLN A 57 -0.56 -16.41 -6.73
N LEU A 58 -0.83 -15.30 -6.06
CA LEU A 58 -1.74 -14.27 -6.59
C LEU A 58 -1.31 -13.78 -7.98
N ARG A 59 -0.01 -13.57 -8.21
CA ARG A 59 0.50 -13.12 -9.52
C ARG A 59 0.35 -14.16 -10.63
N GLU A 60 0.21 -15.42 -10.28
CA GLU A 60 -0.10 -16.51 -11.23
C GLU A 60 -1.60 -16.56 -11.58
N TRP A 61 -2.45 -16.10 -10.65
CA TRP A 61 -3.91 -16.12 -10.80
C TRP A 61 -4.51 -14.85 -11.44
N VAL A 62 -3.75 -13.77 -11.56
CA VAL A 62 -4.23 -12.49 -12.12
C VAL A 62 -3.36 -12.03 -13.28
N ASP A 63 -3.82 -11.02 -14.02
CA ASP A 63 -2.99 -10.40 -15.06
C ASP A 63 -1.89 -9.54 -14.41
N PRO A 64 -0.61 -9.94 -14.54
CA PRO A 64 0.49 -9.24 -13.87
C PRO A 64 0.76 -7.82 -14.41
N ARG A 65 0.18 -7.44 -15.54
CA ARG A 65 0.32 -6.09 -16.12
C ARG A 65 -0.40 -5.02 -15.30
N PHE A 66 -1.40 -5.42 -14.51
CA PHE A 66 -2.22 -4.51 -13.69
C PHE A 66 -2.04 -4.75 -12.18
N LEU A 67 -1.10 -5.63 -11.81
CA LEU A 67 -0.71 -5.89 -10.43
C LEU A 67 0.73 -5.47 -10.20
N TYR A 68 0.93 -4.48 -9.36
CA TYR A 68 2.26 -4.01 -8.96
C TYR A 68 2.58 -4.49 -7.55
N VAL A 69 3.81 -4.91 -7.33
CA VAL A 69 4.27 -5.34 -6.01
C VAL A 69 5.46 -4.49 -5.60
N LYS A 70 5.35 -3.85 -4.45
CA LYS A 70 6.42 -3.09 -3.81
C LYS A 70 6.82 -3.79 -2.52
N ALA A 71 8.08 -4.19 -2.42
CA ALA A 71 8.65 -4.84 -1.25
C ALA A 71 9.83 -4.02 -0.75
N ASP A 72 9.61 -3.25 0.30
CA ASP A 72 10.64 -2.51 1.00
C ASP A 72 10.81 -3.06 2.42
N PRO A 73 12.02 -3.07 2.97
CA PRO A 73 12.21 -3.35 4.38
C PRO A 73 11.52 -2.27 5.23
N PRO A 74 11.07 -2.59 6.45
CA PRO A 74 10.53 -1.60 7.36
C PRO A 74 11.55 -0.49 7.63
N HIS A 75 11.08 0.75 7.64
CA HIS A 75 11.87 1.92 7.98
C HIS A 75 11.52 2.42 9.37
N LEU A 76 12.50 2.95 10.10
CA LEU A 76 12.20 3.71 11.32
C LEU A 76 11.62 5.07 10.92
N PHE A 77 10.58 5.49 11.61
CA PHE A 77 9.98 6.80 11.35
C PHE A 77 10.98 7.92 11.53
N ASN A 78 11.09 8.75 10.52
CA ASN A 78 11.71 10.04 10.65
C ASN A 78 10.67 11.02 11.19
N LEU A 79 10.73 11.33 12.49
CA LEU A 79 9.79 12.23 13.16
C LEU A 79 9.75 13.66 12.58
N LYS A 80 10.67 13.99 11.67
CA LYS A 80 10.73 15.29 10.98
C LYS A 80 9.95 15.32 9.67
N GLN A 81 9.45 14.16 9.23
CA GLN A 81 8.72 14.01 7.96
C GLN A 81 7.39 13.32 8.19
N PRO A 82 6.34 13.67 7.45
CA PRO A 82 5.09 12.92 7.49
C PRO A 82 5.32 11.45 7.13
N PHE A 83 4.75 10.52 7.91
CA PHE A 83 4.94 9.08 7.68
C PHE A 83 4.52 8.63 6.28
N TRP A 84 3.52 9.28 5.69
CA TRP A 84 2.97 8.95 4.38
C TRP A 84 3.86 9.38 3.20
N GLN A 85 4.83 10.26 3.41
CA GLN A 85 5.65 10.83 2.32
C GLN A 85 6.34 9.77 1.43
N PRO A 86 6.92 8.68 1.96
CA PRO A 86 7.56 7.67 1.12
C PRO A 86 6.57 6.89 0.25
N TYR A 87 5.29 6.89 0.61
CA TYR A 87 4.27 6.04 0.00
C TYR A 87 3.48 6.74 -1.10
N THR A 88 3.29 8.06 -1.03
CA THR A 88 2.40 8.80 -1.95
C THR A 88 2.77 8.64 -3.41
N ARG A 89 4.05 8.54 -3.75
CA ARG A 89 4.51 8.34 -5.13
C ARG A 89 4.23 6.96 -5.72
N PHE A 90 3.79 6.03 -4.89
CA PHE A 90 3.48 4.65 -5.27
C PHE A 90 1.99 4.34 -5.16
N VAL A 91 1.16 5.34 -4.96
CA VAL A 91 -0.29 5.18 -5.07
C VAL A 91 -0.60 4.72 -6.49
N PRO A 92 -1.35 3.61 -6.66
CA PRO A 92 -1.61 3.07 -7.99
C PRO A 92 -2.47 4.01 -8.82
N ALA A 93 -2.22 4.01 -10.13
CA ALA A 93 -3.10 4.70 -11.06
C ALA A 93 -4.47 3.99 -11.12
N GLU A 94 -5.45 4.67 -11.67
CA GLU A 94 -6.80 4.15 -11.89
C GLU A 94 -6.78 2.78 -12.60
N GLY A 95 -7.60 1.87 -12.14
CA GLY A 95 -7.70 0.51 -12.68
C GLY A 95 -6.56 -0.43 -12.30
N GLN A 96 -5.68 -0.04 -11.38
CA GLN A 96 -4.52 -0.84 -10.99
C GLN A 96 -4.63 -1.35 -9.56
N ILE A 97 -3.92 -2.44 -9.29
CA ILE A 97 -3.77 -3.03 -7.96
C ILE A 97 -2.30 -2.89 -7.53
N MET A 98 -2.08 -2.42 -6.31
CA MET A 98 -0.76 -2.30 -5.71
C MET A 98 -0.68 -3.11 -4.42
N VAL A 99 0.25 -4.05 -4.33
CA VAL A 99 0.57 -4.80 -3.11
C VAL A 99 1.79 -4.19 -2.45
N TRP A 100 1.67 -3.82 -1.18
CA TRP A 100 2.76 -3.30 -0.37
C TRP A 100 3.15 -4.25 0.76
N PHE A 101 4.35 -4.83 0.65
CA PHE A 101 4.98 -5.57 1.75
C PHE A 101 5.57 -4.64 2.81
N GLY A 102 6.26 -3.58 2.40
CA GLY A 102 6.68 -2.50 3.29
C GLY A 102 5.61 -1.43 3.31
N ASN A 103 4.97 -1.24 4.44
CA ASN A 103 3.89 -0.29 4.60
C ASN A 103 4.00 0.45 5.93
N TRP A 104 3.21 1.49 6.11
CA TRP A 104 3.27 2.38 7.28
C TRP A 104 3.04 1.67 8.63
N TYR A 105 2.25 0.59 8.68
CA TYR A 105 2.10 -0.19 9.92
C TYR A 105 3.33 -1.03 10.23
N GLY A 106 4.01 -1.55 9.21
CA GLY A 106 5.29 -2.22 9.37
C GLY A 106 6.36 -1.27 9.93
N ASP A 107 6.41 -0.04 9.42
CA ASP A 107 7.30 1.01 9.90
C ASP A 107 6.98 1.43 11.35
N LEU A 108 5.67 1.52 11.69
CA LEU A 108 5.22 1.79 13.05
C LEU A 108 5.70 0.71 14.03
N LEU A 109 5.48 -0.55 13.67
CA LEU A 109 5.90 -1.70 14.49
C LEU A 109 7.43 -1.73 14.66
N ALA A 110 8.18 -1.54 13.57
CA ALA A 110 9.64 -1.50 13.62
C ALA A 110 10.13 -0.36 14.54
N THR A 111 9.48 0.81 14.47
CA THR A 111 9.80 1.95 15.33
C THR A 111 9.43 1.71 16.78
N ALA A 112 8.25 1.16 17.06
CA ALA A 112 7.78 0.89 18.41
C ALA A 112 8.59 -0.20 19.11
N MET A 113 9.11 -1.16 18.35
CA MET A 113 9.91 -2.27 18.88
C MET A 113 11.41 -1.99 18.88
N HIS A 114 11.83 -0.80 18.43
CA HIS A 114 13.25 -0.45 18.39
C HIS A 114 13.86 -0.42 19.78
N ALA A 115 14.94 -1.20 19.99
CA ALA A 115 15.50 -1.49 21.32
C ALA A 115 15.99 -0.25 22.08
N SER A 116 16.46 0.79 21.38
CA SER A 116 17.08 1.96 22.02
C SER A 116 16.08 3.02 22.51
N LYS A 117 14.90 3.07 21.90
CA LYS A 117 13.85 4.04 22.28
C LYS A 117 12.48 3.54 21.79
N PRO A 118 11.83 2.66 22.55
CA PRO A 118 10.48 2.23 22.22
C PRO A 118 9.54 3.44 22.21
N LEU A 119 8.57 3.40 21.32
CA LEU A 119 7.51 4.38 21.23
C LEU A 119 6.60 4.26 22.46
N ASP A 120 6.21 5.38 23.08
CA ASP A 120 5.20 5.33 24.12
C ASP A 120 3.79 5.03 23.54
N ASP A 121 2.90 4.59 24.40
CA ASP A 121 1.56 4.13 24.01
C ASP A 121 0.71 5.23 23.39
N THR A 122 0.81 6.46 23.90
CA THR A 122 0.03 7.60 23.41
C THR A 122 0.45 7.97 22.00
N LEU A 123 1.76 8.04 21.78
CA LEU A 123 2.32 8.37 20.47
C LEU A 123 2.03 7.25 19.43
N PHE A 124 2.03 5.99 19.88
CA PHE A 124 1.64 4.88 19.04
C PHE A 124 0.21 5.04 18.52
N ASP A 125 -0.73 5.34 19.42
CA ASP A 125 -2.15 5.54 19.05
C ASP A 125 -2.35 6.77 18.16
N GLU A 126 -1.61 7.84 18.37
CA GLU A 126 -1.63 9.01 17.47
C GLU A 126 -1.20 8.62 16.05
N TYR A 127 -0.13 7.82 15.89
CA TYR A 127 0.27 7.34 14.57
C TYR A 127 -0.79 6.46 13.93
N VAL A 128 -1.40 5.54 14.67
CA VAL A 128 -2.51 4.70 14.16
C VAL A 128 -3.66 5.58 13.66
N ASN A 129 -4.06 6.59 14.43
CA ASN A 129 -5.13 7.50 14.04
C ASN A 129 -4.77 8.31 12.77
N ASN A 130 -3.53 8.79 12.68
CA ASN A 130 -3.05 9.50 11.48
C ASN A 130 -3.00 8.59 10.25
N MET A 131 -2.64 7.31 10.42
CA MET A 131 -2.67 6.31 9.34
C MET A 131 -4.09 6.05 8.85
N ARG A 132 -5.04 5.90 9.77
CA ARG A 132 -6.47 5.75 9.42
C ARG A 132 -7.02 6.99 8.69
N ALA A 133 -6.61 8.18 9.11
CA ALA A 133 -6.98 9.41 8.41
C ALA A 133 -6.41 9.44 6.98
N PHE A 134 -5.15 9.05 6.80
CA PHE A 134 -4.53 8.93 5.46
C PHE A 134 -5.23 7.88 4.59
N GLU A 135 -5.58 6.73 5.15
CA GLU A 135 -6.37 5.70 4.44
C GLU A 135 -7.76 6.22 4.04
N GLN A 136 -8.38 7.04 4.89
CA GLN A 136 -9.64 7.68 4.55
C GLN A 136 -9.47 8.70 3.42
N ASP A 137 -8.36 9.43 3.38
CA ASP A 137 -8.03 10.33 2.28
C ASP A 137 -7.80 9.55 0.97
N LEU A 138 -7.14 8.40 1.02
CA LEU A 138 -7.01 7.51 -0.14
C LEU A 138 -8.38 7.08 -0.65
N LYS A 139 -9.27 6.61 0.24
CA LYS A 139 -10.65 6.22 -0.11
C LYS A 139 -11.45 7.39 -0.70
N ASN A 140 -11.32 8.59 -0.16
CA ASN A 140 -11.96 9.80 -0.67
C ASN A 140 -11.50 10.15 -2.10
N ASN A 141 -10.31 9.64 -2.49
CA ASN A 141 -9.73 9.81 -3.83
C ASN A 141 -9.82 8.52 -4.66
N ASN A 142 -10.80 7.67 -4.41
CA ASN A 142 -11.08 6.44 -5.14
C ASN A 142 -9.96 5.38 -5.09
N VAL A 143 -9.14 5.41 -4.06
CA VAL A 143 -8.13 4.38 -3.78
C VAL A 143 -8.61 3.54 -2.60
N ASP A 144 -9.14 2.36 -2.87
CA ASP A 144 -9.55 1.44 -1.82
C ASP A 144 -8.33 0.79 -1.16
N VAL A 145 -8.43 0.51 0.14
CA VAL A 145 -7.34 -0.07 0.92
C VAL A 145 -7.82 -1.38 1.56
N LEU A 146 -7.22 -2.50 1.16
CA LEU A 146 -7.36 -3.80 1.80
C LEU A 146 -6.16 -4.04 2.71
N LYS A 147 -6.41 -4.36 3.97
CA LYS A 147 -5.36 -4.62 4.97
C LYS A 147 -5.38 -6.10 5.35
N VAL A 148 -4.25 -6.78 5.19
CA VAL A 148 -4.11 -8.22 5.41
C VAL A 148 -2.95 -8.50 6.35
N TRP A 149 -3.24 -9.22 7.42
CA TRP A 149 -2.26 -9.68 8.38
C TRP A 149 -2.11 -11.20 8.30
N PHE A 150 -0.94 -11.68 7.96
CA PHE A 150 -0.60 -13.11 7.99
C PHE A 150 -0.12 -13.48 9.39
N ASP A 151 -0.88 -14.34 10.05
CA ASP A 151 -0.56 -14.81 11.39
C ASP A 151 0.11 -16.18 11.35
N LEU A 152 0.93 -16.46 12.34
CA LEU A 152 1.59 -17.74 12.51
C LEU A 152 1.83 -17.95 14.00
N SER A 153 1.53 -19.15 14.50
CA SER A 153 1.77 -19.48 15.89
C SER A 153 3.25 -19.44 16.24
N TRP A 154 3.58 -19.14 17.49
CA TRP A 154 4.96 -19.20 17.97
C TRP A 154 5.61 -20.55 17.71
N LYS A 155 4.86 -21.63 17.93
CA LYS A 155 5.36 -23.01 17.72
C LYS A 155 5.73 -23.25 16.26
N SER A 156 4.87 -22.88 15.35
CA SER A 156 5.10 -23.04 13.91
C SER A 156 6.20 -22.13 13.39
N LEU A 157 6.27 -20.89 13.89
CA LEU A 157 7.37 -19.98 13.58
C LEU A 157 8.73 -20.61 13.97
N GLN A 158 8.85 -21.14 15.19
CA GLN A 158 10.11 -21.77 15.63
C GLN A 158 10.45 -22.99 14.79
N LYS A 159 9.47 -23.85 14.50
CA LYS A 159 9.66 -25.00 13.63
C LYS A 159 10.19 -24.57 12.24
N ARG A 160 9.55 -23.59 11.61
CA ARG A 160 9.98 -23.09 10.30
C ARG A 160 11.38 -22.46 10.33
N LEU A 161 11.72 -21.76 11.42
CA LEU A 161 13.07 -21.23 11.63
C LEU A 161 14.12 -22.32 11.83
N ASP A 162 13.75 -23.48 12.41
CA ASP A 162 14.66 -24.60 12.58
C ASP A 162 14.86 -25.38 11.28
N ASP A 163 13.84 -25.43 10.44
CA ASP A 163 13.87 -26.11 9.13
C ASP A 163 14.58 -25.27 8.03
N MET A 164 14.89 -24.01 8.33
CA MET A 164 15.56 -23.11 7.35
C MET A 164 17.03 -23.44 7.11
N ASP A 165 17.48 -23.19 5.88
CA ASP A 165 18.92 -23.19 5.58
C ASP A 165 19.66 -22.14 6.43
N PRO A 166 20.80 -22.50 7.06
CA PRO A 166 21.58 -21.56 7.87
C PRO A 166 22.02 -20.30 7.12
N SER A 167 22.17 -20.36 5.80
CA SER A 167 22.50 -19.19 4.97
C SER A 167 21.35 -18.20 4.86
N GLU A 168 20.11 -18.66 4.94
CA GLU A 168 18.91 -17.83 4.87
C GLU A 168 18.56 -17.18 6.22
N VAL A 169 18.92 -17.80 7.34
CA VAL A 169 18.66 -17.28 8.71
C VAL A 169 19.23 -15.85 8.89
N HIS A 170 20.27 -15.49 8.13
CA HIS A 170 20.88 -14.16 8.21
C HIS A 170 19.93 -13.04 7.77
N TRP A 171 19.06 -13.30 6.81
CA TRP A 171 18.11 -12.31 6.29
C TRP A 171 17.04 -11.92 7.32
N HIS A 172 16.66 -12.82 8.23
CA HIS A 172 15.61 -12.57 9.24
C HIS A 172 16.10 -11.68 10.40
N LYS A 173 17.41 -11.45 10.50
CA LYS A 173 17.99 -10.49 11.46
C LYS A 173 18.05 -9.07 10.92
N LEU A 174 17.89 -8.88 9.60
CA LEU A 174 18.05 -7.57 8.96
C LEU A 174 16.97 -6.55 9.36
N HIS A 175 15.85 -6.97 9.87
CA HIS A 175 14.75 -6.10 10.25
C HIS A 175 14.72 -5.69 11.72
N GLY A 176 15.81 -5.95 12.46
CA GLY A 176 15.95 -5.52 13.85
C GLY A 176 15.12 -6.30 14.86
N LEU A 177 14.32 -7.30 14.42
CA LEU A 177 13.55 -8.20 15.26
C LEU A 177 14.24 -9.55 15.34
N ASP A 178 14.38 -10.06 16.56
CA ASP A 178 14.85 -11.42 16.79
C ASP A 178 13.64 -12.37 16.92
N TRP A 179 13.31 -13.04 15.82
CA TRP A 179 12.17 -13.95 15.74
C TRP A 179 12.32 -15.22 16.59
N ARG A 180 13.50 -15.46 17.19
CA ARG A 180 13.69 -16.48 18.21
C ARG A 180 13.43 -15.98 19.63
N ASN A 181 13.15 -14.67 19.79
CA ASN A 181 12.86 -14.06 21.08
C ASN A 181 11.35 -14.02 21.34
N LYS A 182 10.88 -14.92 22.21
CA LYS A 182 9.47 -15.02 22.59
C LYS A 182 8.87 -13.69 23.08
N LYS A 183 9.65 -12.89 23.84
CA LYS A 183 9.16 -11.60 24.35
C LYS A 183 8.90 -10.60 23.23
N GLN A 184 9.75 -10.59 22.20
CA GLN A 184 9.54 -9.73 21.04
C GLN A 184 8.31 -10.17 20.24
N TYR A 185 8.14 -11.47 20.01
CA TYR A 185 6.93 -12.01 19.39
C TYR A 185 5.67 -11.61 20.17
N ASP A 186 5.65 -11.81 21.52
CA ASP A 186 4.50 -11.47 22.35
C ASP A 186 4.22 -9.95 22.36
N THR A 187 5.27 -9.12 22.32
CA THR A 187 5.14 -7.67 22.22
C THR A 187 4.53 -7.27 20.89
N LEU A 188 5.00 -7.84 19.79
CA LEU A 188 4.45 -7.59 18.46
C LEU A 188 2.99 -8.01 18.39
N GLN A 189 2.62 -9.17 18.92
CA GLN A 189 1.23 -9.63 18.99
C GLN A 189 0.33 -8.66 19.79
N LYS A 190 0.83 -8.07 20.87
CA LYS A 190 0.11 -7.04 21.64
C LYS A 190 -0.03 -5.74 20.86
N LEU A 191 1.02 -5.28 20.20
CA LEU A 191 0.99 -4.04 19.44
C LEU A 191 0.03 -4.15 18.25
N ARG A 192 0.02 -5.31 17.54
CA ARG A 192 -0.86 -5.49 16.40
C ARG A 192 -2.35 -5.37 16.76
N THR A 193 -2.76 -5.87 17.93
CA THR A 193 -4.17 -5.82 18.35
C THR A 193 -4.71 -4.40 18.48
N ARG A 194 -3.84 -3.39 18.54
CA ARG A 194 -4.22 -1.98 18.65
C ARG A 194 -4.69 -1.36 17.33
N PHE A 195 -4.42 -2.00 16.20
CA PHE A 195 -4.77 -1.46 14.88
C PHE A 195 -5.41 -2.47 13.92
N THR A 196 -5.46 -3.76 14.27
CA THR A 196 -5.96 -4.80 13.35
C THR A 196 -7.47 -5.08 13.45
N ASP A 197 -8.24 -4.18 14.05
CA ASP A 197 -9.70 -4.29 14.18
C ASP A 197 -10.43 -4.32 12.82
N ASP A 198 -9.86 -3.70 11.79
CA ASP A 198 -10.38 -3.67 10.42
C ASP A 198 -9.50 -4.41 9.40
N TRP A 199 -8.66 -5.34 9.88
CA TRP A 199 -7.77 -6.15 9.05
C TRP A 199 -8.34 -7.54 8.80
N GLN A 200 -8.06 -8.09 7.62
CA GLN A 200 -8.27 -9.51 7.35
C GLN A 200 -7.10 -10.31 7.93
N ILE A 201 -7.39 -11.18 8.88
CA ILE A 201 -6.37 -12.05 9.49
C ILE A 201 -6.35 -13.36 8.73
N ILE A 202 -5.21 -13.67 8.13
CA ILE A 202 -4.97 -14.91 7.37
C ILE A 202 -4.10 -15.84 8.21
N ASP A 203 -4.59 -17.04 8.44
CA ASP A 203 -3.81 -18.09 9.08
C ASP A 203 -2.74 -18.61 8.12
N GLY A 204 -1.48 -18.54 8.56
CA GLY A 204 -0.33 -18.98 7.79
C GLY A 204 0.08 -20.44 8.01
N GLU A 205 -0.66 -21.21 8.81
CA GLU A 205 -0.27 -22.59 9.15
C GLU A 205 -0.33 -23.51 7.93
N ASP A 206 -1.41 -23.46 7.16
CA ASP A 206 -1.64 -24.27 5.97
C ASP A 206 -1.45 -23.42 4.71
N GLU A 207 -0.68 -23.90 3.74
CA GLU A 207 -0.28 -23.15 2.56
C GLU A 207 -1.46 -22.91 1.60
N ASP A 208 -2.21 -23.96 1.29
CA ASP A 208 -3.28 -23.89 0.31
C ASP A 208 -4.43 -23.03 0.84
N LEU A 209 -4.80 -23.25 2.10
CA LEU A 209 -5.84 -22.48 2.77
C LEU A 209 -5.45 -21.02 2.92
N ARG A 210 -4.19 -20.73 3.25
CA ARG A 210 -3.64 -19.38 3.33
C ARG A 210 -3.77 -18.65 1.99
N ASN A 211 -3.29 -19.28 0.91
CA ASN A 211 -3.30 -18.70 -0.42
C ASN A 211 -4.74 -18.46 -0.90
N HIS A 212 -5.62 -19.42 -0.68
CA HIS A 212 -7.04 -19.29 -0.98
C HIS A 212 -7.70 -18.14 -0.21
N ASN A 213 -7.52 -18.07 1.11
CA ASN A 213 -8.13 -17.03 1.95
C ASN A 213 -7.62 -15.64 1.59
N PHE A 214 -6.34 -15.52 1.24
CA PHE A 214 -5.78 -14.26 0.75
C PHE A 214 -6.41 -13.82 -0.56
N ALA A 215 -6.51 -14.73 -1.53
CA ALA A 215 -7.15 -14.47 -2.81
C ALA A 215 -8.64 -14.13 -2.66
N GLN A 216 -9.35 -14.84 -1.78
CA GLN A 216 -10.76 -14.58 -1.48
C GLN A 216 -10.98 -13.20 -0.83
N ALA A 217 -10.07 -12.76 0.05
CA ALA A 217 -10.11 -11.42 0.62
C ALA A 217 -9.96 -10.34 -0.47
N ILE A 218 -9.04 -10.57 -1.42
CA ILE A 218 -8.83 -9.66 -2.56
C ILE A 218 -10.05 -9.64 -3.47
N LEU A 219 -10.59 -10.81 -3.83
CA LEU A 219 -11.78 -10.92 -4.65
C LEU A 219 -12.96 -10.18 -4.00
N THR A 220 -13.13 -10.34 -2.69
CA THR A 220 -14.14 -9.63 -1.92
C THR A 220 -13.93 -8.12 -2.00
N ALA A 221 -12.70 -7.64 -1.81
CA ALA A 221 -12.39 -6.21 -1.91
C ALA A 221 -12.66 -5.66 -3.31
N LEU A 222 -12.30 -6.40 -4.36
CA LEU A 222 -12.56 -6.00 -5.75
C LEU A 222 -14.06 -5.94 -6.08
N ARG A 223 -14.86 -6.86 -5.55
CA ARG A 223 -16.31 -6.93 -5.79
C ARG A 223 -17.12 -5.97 -4.92
N HIS A 224 -16.62 -5.68 -3.70
CA HIS A 224 -17.29 -4.77 -2.75
C HIS A 224 -16.74 -3.34 -2.81
N CYS A 225 -16.03 -2.99 -3.87
CA CYS A 225 -15.73 -1.59 -4.10
C CYS A 225 -17.05 -0.82 -4.13
N PRO A 226 -17.49 -0.18 -3.03
CA PRO A 226 -18.79 0.48 -3.00
C PRO A 226 -18.82 1.50 -4.12
N GLU A 227 -19.94 1.58 -4.84
CA GLU A 227 -20.23 2.79 -5.60
C GLU A 227 -20.23 3.93 -4.58
N HIS A 228 -19.11 4.60 -4.45
CA HIS A 228 -19.10 5.84 -3.67
C HIS A 228 -20.13 6.74 -4.33
N GLU A 229 -21.14 7.14 -3.56
CA GLU A 229 -22.06 8.19 -3.97
C GLU A 229 -21.19 9.27 -4.65
N LYS A 230 -21.58 9.65 -5.88
CA LYS A 230 -20.90 10.68 -6.64
C LYS A 230 -20.75 11.91 -5.74
N LYS A 231 -19.69 11.96 -4.95
CA LYS A 231 -19.27 13.23 -4.35
C LYS A 231 -19.06 14.12 -5.55
N ALA A 232 -19.85 15.17 -5.61
CA ALA A 232 -19.75 16.17 -6.68
C ALA A 232 -18.26 16.40 -6.93
N ALA A 233 -17.82 16.10 -8.17
CA ALA A 233 -16.42 16.19 -8.54
C ALA A 233 -15.88 17.44 -7.85
N LEU A 234 -14.85 17.28 -7.03
CA LEU A 234 -14.18 18.40 -6.40
C LEU A 234 -13.93 19.35 -7.56
N LYS A 235 -14.74 20.43 -7.66
CA LYS A 235 -14.43 21.48 -8.60
C LYS A 235 -13.09 21.95 -8.15
N TRP A 236 -12.05 21.52 -8.86
CA TRP A 236 -10.74 22.09 -8.70
C TRP A 236 -10.96 23.59 -8.78
N GLN A 237 -11.05 24.25 -7.62
CA GLN A 237 -10.89 25.68 -7.62
C GLN A 237 -9.49 25.86 -8.16
N GLN A 238 -9.39 26.36 -9.39
CA GLN A 238 -8.10 26.73 -9.92
C GLN A 238 -7.44 27.56 -8.84
N ALA A 239 -6.35 27.00 -8.28
CA ALA A 239 -5.57 27.77 -7.34
C ALA A 239 -5.29 29.11 -8.02
N PRO A 240 -5.52 30.23 -7.34
CA PRO A 240 -5.28 31.53 -7.97
C PRO A 240 -3.85 31.52 -8.52
N ILE A 241 -3.71 31.84 -9.78
CA ILE A 241 -2.40 31.93 -10.43
C ILE A 241 -1.55 32.85 -9.56
N PRO A 242 -0.39 32.39 -9.07
CA PRO A 242 0.46 33.22 -8.22
C PRO A 242 0.72 34.57 -8.92
N ASP A 243 0.54 35.68 -8.22
CA ASP A 243 0.69 37.02 -8.77
C ASP A 243 1.96 37.22 -9.63
N ILE A 244 3.04 36.51 -9.22
CA ILE A 244 4.30 36.51 -9.95
C ILE A 244 4.16 35.96 -11.39
N LEU A 245 3.24 35.04 -11.64
CA LEU A 245 3.04 34.43 -12.96
C LEU A 245 2.11 35.25 -13.83
N THR A 246 1.25 36.08 -13.25
CA THR A 246 0.38 37.02 -14.02
C THR A 246 1.16 38.12 -14.70
N GLN A 247 2.44 38.31 -14.35
CA GLN A 247 3.31 39.33 -14.97
C GLN A 247 3.88 38.87 -16.32
N PHE A 248 3.69 37.59 -16.68
CA PHE A 248 4.23 37.03 -17.91
C PHE A 248 3.12 36.73 -18.91
N GLU A 249 3.24 37.28 -20.10
CA GLU A 249 2.36 36.95 -21.23
C GLU A 249 2.99 35.83 -22.05
N ALA A 250 2.20 34.77 -22.37
CA ALA A 250 2.68 33.70 -23.23
C ALA A 250 2.82 34.22 -24.67
N PRO A 251 3.93 33.92 -25.39
CA PRO A 251 4.09 34.29 -26.78
C PRO A 251 3.07 33.55 -27.65
N GLN A 252 2.62 34.18 -28.72
CA GLN A 252 1.65 33.58 -29.65
C GLN A 252 2.36 32.57 -30.57
N ALA A 253 1.73 31.40 -30.78
CA ALA A 253 2.32 30.31 -31.55
C ALA A 253 2.62 30.62 -33.02
N GLU A 254 2.00 31.68 -33.55
CA GLU A 254 2.16 32.12 -34.95
C GLU A 254 3.36 33.05 -35.17
N ASP A 255 4.03 33.51 -34.12
CA ASP A 255 5.16 34.42 -34.23
C ASP A 255 6.39 33.71 -34.78
N ALA A 256 7.10 34.37 -35.73
CA ALA A 256 8.31 33.83 -36.35
C ALA A 256 9.43 33.51 -35.33
N ASN A 257 9.42 34.19 -34.19
CA ASN A 257 10.39 34.04 -33.11
C ASN A 257 9.85 33.24 -31.94
N TYR A 258 8.70 32.58 -32.08
CA TYR A 258 8.00 31.88 -30.99
C TYR A 258 8.94 31.04 -30.09
N LYS A 259 9.79 30.20 -30.69
CA LYS A 259 10.72 29.34 -29.93
C LYS A 259 11.73 30.13 -29.11
N ALA A 260 12.22 31.24 -29.62
CA ALA A 260 13.19 32.08 -28.90
C ALA A 260 12.52 32.83 -27.75
N GLU A 261 11.31 33.35 -28.00
CA GLU A 261 10.53 34.05 -26.99
C GLU A 261 10.04 33.09 -25.89
N LEU A 262 9.58 31.90 -26.25
CA LEU A 262 9.19 30.87 -25.28
C LEU A 262 10.38 30.47 -24.39
N LYS A 263 11.58 30.30 -24.96
CA LYS A 263 12.80 30.01 -24.19
C LYS A 263 13.16 31.15 -23.24
N LYS A 264 13.01 32.37 -23.68
CA LYS A 264 13.27 33.58 -22.87
C LYS A 264 12.27 33.66 -21.73
N LEU A 265 10.98 33.49 -22.01
CA LEU A 265 9.90 33.48 -21.04
C LEU A 265 10.10 32.36 -20.00
N THR A 266 10.40 31.12 -20.42
CA THR A 266 10.67 29.99 -19.52
C THR A 266 11.83 30.32 -18.56
N LYS A 267 12.87 30.96 -19.05
CA LYS A 267 14.00 31.36 -18.18
C LYS A 267 13.57 32.42 -17.17
N GLN A 268 12.82 33.45 -17.62
CA GLN A 268 12.33 34.53 -16.74
C GLN A 268 11.41 33.98 -15.64
N VAL A 269 10.48 33.08 -16.00
CA VAL A 269 9.58 32.43 -15.05
C VAL A 269 10.39 31.56 -14.04
N ALA A 270 11.37 30.80 -14.52
CA ALA A 270 12.22 29.98 -13.66
C ALA A 270 13.04 30.84 -12.69
N ASP A 271 13.58 31.96 -13.16
CA ASP A 271 14.35 32.87 -12.29
C ASP A 271 13.44 33.59 -11.26
N ALA A 272 12.24 33.98 -11.67
CA ALA A 272 11.24 34.55 -10.78
C ALA A 272 10.79 33.57 -9.68
N ILE A 273 10.56 32.29 -10.02
CA ILE A 273 10.20 31.24 -9.07
C ILE A 273 11.35 30.97 -8.09
N ARG A 274 12.61 31.04 -8.53
CA ARG A 274 13.78 30.87 -7.65
C ARG A 274 13.94 31.98 -6.62
N CYS A 275 13.47 33.18 -6.95
CA CYS A 275 13.50 34.32 -6.04
C CYS A 275 12.30 34.38 -5.10
N ASP A 276 11.32 33.49 -5.28
CA ASP A 276 10.13 33.41 -4.41
C ASP A 276 10.32 32.27 -3.39
N ASP A 277 10.21 32.57 -2.11
CA ASP A 277 10.32 31.59 -1.03
C ASP A 277 9.14 30.57 -1.01
N ARG A 278 8.13 30.78 -1.82
CA ARG A 278 6.98 29.88 -1.98
C ARG A 278 7.29 28.74 -2.91
N LYS A 279 6.84 27.53 -2.55
CA LYS A 279 6.92 26.36 -3.44
C LYS A 279 5.82 26.45 -4.48
N VAL A 280 6.20 26.55 -5.76
CA VAL A 280 5.27 26.56 -6.88
C VAL A 280 5.34 25.22 -7.61
N VAL A 281 4.20 24.56 -7.78
CA VAL A 281 4.07 23.36 -8.62
C VAL A 281 3.38 23.77 -9.91
N ILE A 282 4.09 23.61 -11.01
CA ILE A 282 3.53 23.86 -12.36
C ILE A 282 3.20 22.48 -12.95
N ALA A 283 1.91 22.24 -13.18
CA ALA A 283 1.45 21.07 -13.92
C ALA A 283 1.23 21.47 -15.39
N PHE A 284 1.83 20.70 -16.31
CA PHE A 284 1.66 20.86 -17.77
C PHE A 284 0.61 19.87 -18.27
#